data_e05631aaa859e734a6376c4142cee3a6
#
_entry.id   e05631aaa859e734a6376c4142cee3a6
#
_cell.length_a   1.000
_cell.length_b   1.000
_cell.length_c   1.000
_cell.angle_alpha   90.00
_cell.angle_beta   90.00
_cell.angle_gamma   90.00
#
_symmetry.space_group_name_H-M   'P 1'
#
loop_
_entity.id
_entity.type
_entity.pdbx_description
1 polymer ?
#
loop_
_entity_poly.entity_id
_entity_poly.type
_entity_poly.pdbx_seq_one_letter_code
_entity_poly.pdbx_strand_id
1 'polypeptide(L)'
;MIQYEFPKAWIAYDAPAITNALADAKASVLSLKTVPYQRRWVERLQQIELKREVAGTSRIEGAEFTERELEAAMKETAGQFATRSQRQAHAAVQTYRWIAKLPADRPINLDLILEIHRRIVTGADDDHCPLGNFADETRT
;
A
#
# COMPACT_ATOMS: atom_id res chain seq x y z
N MET A 1 10.96 -12.99 9.07
CA MET A 1 12.01 -12.12 8.49
C MET A 1 11.57 -11.81 7.07
N ILE A 2 11.39 -10.55 6.71
CA ILE A 2 10.99 -10.19 5.34
C ILE A 2 12.21 -10.35 4.46
N GLN A 3 12.13 -11.15 3.40
CA GLN A 3 13.19 -11.28 2.42
C GLN A 3 12.89 -10.30 1.27
N TYR A 4 13.86 -9.44 0.97
CA TYR A 4 13.80 -8.51 -0.13
C TYR A 4 14.65 -9.03 -1.28
N GLU A 5 14.05 -9.25 -2.43
CA GLU A 5 14.74 -9.62 -3.67
C GLU A 5 14.76 -8.42 -4.63
N PHE A 6 15.72 -7.54 -4.43
CA PHE A 6 15.93 -6.40 -5.33
C PHE A 6 16.95 -6.74 -6.42
N PRO A 7 16.84 -6.13 -7.62
CA PRO A 7 17.87 -6.24 -8.65
C PRO A 7 19.23 -5.81 -8.12
N LYS A 8 20.30 -6.55 -8.41
CA LYS A 8 21.65 -6.35 -7.86
C LYS A 8 22.25 -4.96 -8.09
N ALA A 9 21.73 -4.17 -9.02
CA ALA A 9 22.26 -2.86 -9.41
C ALA A 9 21.34 -1.68 -9.04
N TRP A 10 20.33 -1.89 -8.20
CA TRP A 10 19.27 -0.90 -8.05
C TRP A 10 19.62 0.24 -7.09
N ILE A 11 20.22 -0.04 -5.97
CA ILE A 11 20.58 1.01 -5.00
C ILE A 11 21.91 0.67 -4.36
N ALA A 12 22.89 1.58 -4.47
CA ALA A 12 24.09 1.56 -3.67
C ALA A 12 23.88 2.40 -2.40
N TYR A 13 24.11 1.81 -1.24
CA TYR A 13 24.04 2.52 0.03
C TYR A 13 25.24 2.16 0.91
N ASP A 14 25.66 3.12 1.73
CA ASP A 14 26.71 2.90 2.73
C ASP A 14 26.10 2.21 3.96
N ALA A 15 26.22 0.88 4.01
CA ALA A 15 25.69 0.08 5.11
C ALA A 15 26.31 0.48 6.48
N PRO A 16 27.62 0.71 6.62
CA PRO A 16 28.20 1.24 7.84
C PRO A 16 27.57 2.55 8.32
N ALA A 17 27.35 3.50 7.42
CA ALA A 17 26.81 4.81 7.76
C ALA A 17 25.39 4.77 8.34
N ILE A 18 24.58 3.80 7.91
CA ILE A 18 23.17 3.68 8.35
C ILE A 18 22.94 2.67 9.48
N THR A 19 23.98 1.91 9.89
CA THR A 19 23.83 0.82 10.87
C THR A 19 23.20 1.28 12.18
N ASN A 20 23.67 2.40 12.74
CA ASN A 20 23.14 2.93 13.99
C ASN A 20 21.66 3.36 13.85
N ALA A 21 21.33 4.07 12.79
CA ALA A 21 19.95 4.49 12.52
C ALA A 21 19.00 3.29 12.36
N LEU A 22 19.47 2.21 11.72
CA LEU A 22 18.71 0.96 11.61
C LEU A 22 18.52 0.26 12.94
N ALA A 23 19.54 0.26 13.80
CA ALA A 23 19.46 -0.30 15.15
C ALA A 23 18.45 0.47 16.00
N ASP A 24 18.49 1.80 15.98
CA ASP A 24 17.57 2.66 16.71
C ASP A 24 16.12 2.50 16.21
N ALA A 25 15.94 2.46 14.90
CA ALA A 25 14.61 2.20 14.30
C ALA A 25 14.06 0.83 14.72
N LYS A 26 14.89 -0.20 14.69
CA LYS A 26 14.51 -1.56 15.13
C LYS A 26 14.19 -1.61 16.62
N ALA A 27 14.96 -0.95 17.47
CA ALA A 27 14.70 -0.86 18.90
C ALA A 27 13.38 -0.15 19.16
N SER A 28 13.08 0.94 18.46
CA SER A 28 11.82 1.67 18.55
C SER A 28 10.62 0.79 18.17
N VAL A 29 10.70 0.07 17.05
CA VAL A 29 9.63 -0.86 16.63
C VAL A 29 9.41 -1.98 17.65
N LEU A 30 10.49 -2.54 18.19
CA LEU A 30 10.38 -3.59 19.22
C LEU A 30 9.76 -3.06 20.51
N SER A 31 10.13 -1.87 20.94
CA SER A 31 9.55 -1.20 22.11
C SER A 31 8.04 -0.98 21.94
N LEU A 32 7.60 -0.51 20.77
CA LEU A 32 6.18 -0.33 20.47
C LEU A 32 5.38 -1.64 20.55
N LYS A 33 5.98 -2.77 20.18
CA LYS A 33 5.33 -4.09 20.27
C LYS A 33 5.08 -4.56 21.71
N THR A 34 5.78 -4.00 22.69
CA THR A 34 5.63 -4.35 24.12
C THR A 34 4.65 -3.44 24.85
N VAL A 35 4.21 -2.35 24.21
CA VAL A 35 3.24 -1.43 24.84
C VAL A 35 1.87 -2.10 24.96
N PRO A 36 1.29 -2.21 26.17
CA PRO A 36 -0.07 -2.69 26.33
C PRO A 36 -1.05 -1.75 25.61
N TYR A 37 -1.92 -2.31 24.80
CA TYR A 37 -2.91 -1.53 24.08
C TYR A 37 -4.32 -2.09 24.23
N GLN A 38 -5.30 -1.22 24.20
CA GLN A 38 -6.70 -1.62 24.10
C GLN A 38 -7.05 -1.85 22.63
N ARG A 39 -7.56 -3.03 22.32
CA ARG A 39 -7.94 -3.46 20.96
C ARG A 39 -8.79 -2.41 20.23
N ARG A 40 -9.74 -1.81 20.93
CA ARG A 40 -10.61 -0.76 20.37
C ARG A 40 -9.85 0.46 19.85
N TRP A 41 -8.76 0.86 20.52
CA TRP A 41 -7.93 1.98 20.07
C TRP A 41 -7.12 1.62 18.84
N VAL A 42 -6.57 0.41 18.82
CA VAL A 42 -5.80 -0.08 17.67
C VAL A 42 -6.66 -0.14 16.42
N GLU A 43 -7.85 -0.70 16.51
CA GLU A 43 -8.79 -0.77 15.37
C GLU A 43 -9.12 0.63 14.83
N ARG A 44 -9.31 1.62 15.73
CA ARG A 44 -9.58 2.99 15.31
C ARG A 44 -8.37 3.68 14.66
N LEU A 45 -7.17 3.48 15.22
CA LEU A 45 -5.93 3.98 14.63
C LEU A 45 -5.65 3.36 13.27
N GLN A 46 -5.84 2.06 13.12
CA GLN A 46 -5.68 1.37 11.84
C GLN A 46 -6.62 1.93 10.76
N GLN A 47 -7.85 2.28 11.11
CA GLN A 47 -8.76 2.93 10.16
C GLN A 47 -8.30 4.33 9.76
N ILE A 48 -7.78 5.11 10.71
CA ILE A 48 -7.24 6.46 10.44
C ILE A 48 -6.01 6.37 9.52
N GLU A 49 -5.09 5.46 9.84
CA GLU A 49 -3.88 5.26 9.03
C GLU A 49 -4.23 4.74 7.63
N LEU A 50 -5.10 3.76 7.51
CA LEU A 50 -5.57 3.28 6.20
C LEU A 50 -6.14 4.43 5.35
N LYS A 51 -6.96 5.30 5.95
CA LYS A 51 -7.52 6.47 5.26
C LYS A 51 -6.41 7.41 4.77
N ARG A 52 -5.40 7.68 5.62
CA ARG A 52 -4.28 8.57 5.28
C ARG A 52 -3.40 7.99 4.18
N GLU A 53 -3.06 6.72 4.28
CA GLU A 53 -2.22 6.03 3.30
C GLU A 53 -2.90 6.00 1.93
N VAL A 54 -4.16 5.56 1.87
CA VAL A 54 -4.91 5.50 0.62
C VAL A 54 -5.06 6.89 0.00
N ALA A 55 -5.42 7.90 0.80
CA ALA A 55 -5.57 9.27 0.29
C ALA A 55 -4.24 9.86 -0.18
N GLY A 56 -3.15 9.62 0.54
CA GLY A 56 -1.81 10.12 0.20
C GLY A 56 -1.26 9.49 -1.07
N THR A 57 -1.19 8.19 -1.11
CA THR A 57 -0.62 7.43 -2.24
C THR A 57 -1.44 7.62 -3.51
N SER A 58 -2.76 7.55 -3.40
CA SER A 58 -3.63 7.67 -4.57
C SER A 58 -3.58 9.06 -5.22
N ARG A 59 -3.35 10.12 -4.45
CA ARG A 59 -3.15 11.47 -5.01
C ARG A 59 -1.86 11.57 -5.83
N ILE A 60 -0.79 10.92 -5.38
CA ILE A 60 0.49 10.87 -6.11
C ILE A 60 0.31 10.14 -7.44
N GLU A 61 -0.51 9.09 -7.46
CA GLU A 61 -0.83 8.29 -8.64
C GLU A 61 -1.95 8.91 -9.52
N GLY A 62 -2.37 10.13 -9.23
CA GLY A 62 -3.38 10.84 -10.02
C GLY A 62 -4.82 10.36 -9.83
N ALA A 63 -5.12 9.66 -8.75
CA ALA A 63 -6.49 9.28 -8.43
C ALA A 63 -7.31 10.48 -7.94
N GLU A 64 -8.49 10.66 -8.51
CA GLU A 64 -9.37 11.81 -8.27
C GLU A 64 -10.54 11.54 -7.34
N PHE A 65 -10.42 10.59 -6.41
CA PHE A 65 -11.54 10.34 -5.51
C PHE A 65 -11.56 11.32 -4.32
N THR A 66 -12.75 11.65 -3.92
CA THR A 66 -13.02 12.52 -2.77
C THR A 66 -12.88 11.76 -1.44
N GLU A 67 -12.69 12.50 -0.36
CA GLU A 67 -12.67 11.93 0.99
C GLU A 67 -13.97 11.17 1.33
N ARG A 68 -15.10 11.63 0.80
CA ARG A 68 -16.41 11.02 0.97
C ARG A 68 -16.53 9.66 0.27
N GLU A 69 -15.96 9.54 -0.92
CA GLU A 69 -15.90 8.29 -1.67
C GLU A 69 -14.99 7.28 -0.98
N LEU A 70 -13.86 7.75 -0.45
CA LEU A 70 -12.97 6.92 0.34
C LEU A 70 -13.64 6.40 1.62
N GLU A 71 -14.35 7.24 2.35
CA GLU A 71 -15.11 6.82 3.54
C GLU A 71 -16.21 5.81 3.20
N ALA A 72 -16.89 5.98 2.08
CA ALA A 72 -17.89 5.02 1.60
C ALA A 72 -17.23 3.67 1.26
N ALA A 73 -16.09 3.68 0.57
CA ALA A 73 -15.32 2.48 0.25
C ALA A 73 -14.83 1.75 1.52
N MET A 74 -14.45 2.48 2.55
CA MET A 74 -14.01 1.90 3.82
C MET A 74 -15.15 1.21 4.61
N LYS A 75 -16.38 1.67 4.46
CA LYS A 75 -17.55 1.11 5.15
C LYS A 75 -18.11 -0.16 4.51
N GLU A 76 -17.50 -0.63 3.42
CA GLU A 76 -17.92 -1.84 2.69
C GLU A 76 -19.40 -1.85 2.25
N THR A 77 -20.01 -0.70 2.14
CA THR A 77 -21.31 -0.63 1.53
C THR A 77 -21.11 -1.04 0.07
N ALA A 78 -21.34 -2.32 -0.22
CA ALA A 78 -21.33 -2.89 -1.56
C ALA A 78 -22.47 -2.30 -2.37
N GLY A 79 -22.37 -1.02 -2.67
CA GLY A 79 -23.19 -0.33 -3.63
C GLY A 79 -22.60 -0.51 -5.01
N GLN A 80 -23.42 -0.43 -6.02
CA GLN A 80 -22.92 -0.33 -7.39
C GLN A 80 -22.09 0.96 -7.48
N PHE A 81 -20.78 0.81 -7.61
CA PHE A 81 -19.88 1.95 -7.82
C PHE A 81 -20.16 2.52 -9.22
N ALA A 82 -20.88 3.62 -9.27
CA ALA A 82 -21.33 4.22 -10.52
C ALA A 82 -20.20 4.99 -11.21
N THR A 83 -19.28 5.59 -10.42
CA THR A 83 -18.22 6.43 -10.96
C THR A 83 -16.86 5.72 -10.95
N ARG A 84 -15.96 6.17 -11.84
CA ARG A 84 -14.57 5.72 -11.88
C ARG A 84 -13.88 5.98 -10.54
N SER A 85 -14.02 7.18 -9.98
CA SER A 85 -13.38 7.53 -8.71
C SER A 85 -13.83 6.66 -7.55
N GLN A 86 -15.10 6.25 -7.49
CA GLN A 86 -15.60 5.30 -6.51
C GLN A 86 -14.98 3.92 -6.67
N ARG A 87 -14.83 3.44 -7.90
CA ARG A 87 -14.16 2.16 -8.18
C ARG A 87 -12.69 2.19 -7.78
N GLN A 88 -11.99 3.28 -8.08
CA GLN A 88 -10.59 3.48 -7.68
C GLN A 88 -10.44 3.51 -6.15
N ALA A 89 -11.26 4.28 -5.45
CA ALA A 89 -11.25 4.32 -3.98
C ALA A 89 -11.48 2.94 -3.36
N HIS A 90 -12.44 2.18 -3.89
CA HIS A 90 -12.73 0.83 -3.42
C HIS A 90 -11.55 -0.11 -3.69
N ALA A 91 -10.99 -0.12 -4.89
CA ALA A 91 -9.85 -0.95 -5.25
C ALA A 91 -8.63 -0.67 -4.36
N ALA A 92 -8.34 0.61 -4.10
CA ALA A 92 -7.27 1.01 -3.20
C ALA A 92 -7.50 0.48 -1.78
N VAL A 93 -8.67 0.72 -1.17
CA VAL A 93 -9.00 0.22 0.18
C VAL A 93 -8.88 -1.30 0.26
N GLN A 94 -9.42 -2.04 -0.71
CA GLN A 94 -9.35 -3.50 -0.72
C GLN A 94 -7.92 -4.00 -0.89
N THR A 95 -7.11 -3.32 -1.69
CA THR A 95 -5.69 -3.67 -1.87
C THR A 95 -4.92 -3.50 -0.56
N TYR A 96 -5.05 -2.39 0.13
CA TYR A 96 -4.39 -2.17 1.43
C TYR A 96 -4.85 -3.18 2.49
N ARG A 97 -6.14 -3.49 2.56
CA ARG A 97 -6.66 -4.52 3.45
C ARG A 97 -6.11 -5.92 3.12
N TRP A 98 -5.92 -6.20 1.84
CA TRP A 98 -5.31 -7.45 1.41
C TRP A 98 -3.83 -7.50 1.77
N ILE A 99 -3.07 -6.41 1.55
CA ILE A 99 -1.66 -6.31 1.95
C ILE A 99 -1.51 -6.54 3.46
N ALA A 100 -2.37 -5.94 4.28
CA ALA A 100 -2.33 -6.09 5.73
C ALA A 100 -2.57 -7.54 6.22
N LYS A 101 -3.15 -8.40 5.38
CA LYS A 101 -3.38 -9.83 5.66
C LYS A 101 -2.27 -10.74 5.14
N LEU A 102 -1.30 -10.21 4.41
CA LEU A 102 -0.20 -11.01 3.91
C LEU A 102 0.66 -11.52 5.07
N PRO A 103 1.23 -12.73 4.95
CA PRO A 103 2.19 -13.23 5.92
C PRO A 103 3.37 -12.27 6.07
N ALA A 104 3.81 -12.04 7.31
CA ALA A 104 4.91 -11.11 7.59
C ALA A 104 6.27 -11.55 7.01
N ASP A 105 6.40 -12.81 6.66
CA ASP A 105 7.59 -13.43 6.07
C ASP A 105 7.48 -13.60 4.56
N ARG A 106 6.38 -13.14 3.94
CA ARG A 106 6.23 -13.20 2.48
C ARG A 106 7.32 -12.38 1.81
N PRO A 107 8.09 -12.94 0.87
CA PRO A 107 9.12 -12.18 0.15
C PRO A 107 8.48 -11.10 -0.71
N ILE A 108 9.13 -9.94 -0.73
CA ILE A 108 8.79 -8.87 -1.69
C ILE A 108 9.56 -9.17 -2.97
N ASN A 109 8.85 -9.70 -3.95
CA ASN A 109 9.37 -10.04 -5.26
C ASN A 109 8.52 -9.38 -6.36
N LEU A 110 8.93 -9.59 -7.60
CA LEU A 110 8.26 -9.03 -8.76
C LEU A 110 6.78 -9.42 -8.84
N ASP A 111 6.45 -10.67 -8.58
CA ASP A 111 5.07 -11.18 -8.66
C ASP A 111 4.16 -10.47 -7.67
N LEU A 112 4.66 -10.22 -6.44
CA LEU A 112 3.92 -9.47 -5.45
C LEU A 112 3.69 -8.01 -5.87
N ILE A 113 4.71 -7.37 -6.44
CA ILE A 113 4.61 -5.99 -6.93
C ILE A 113 3.58 -5.90 -8.06
N LEU A 114 3.63 -6.81 -9.03
CA LEU A 114 2.66 -6.86 -10.12
C LEU A 114 1.23 -7.14 -9.63
N GLU A 115 1.08 -7.99 -8.63
CA GLU A 115 -0.23 -8.28 -8.04
C GLU A 115 -0.79 -7.05 -7.28
N ILE A 116 0.03 -6.32 -6.54
CA ILE A 116 -0.36 -5.06 -5.89
C ILE A 116 -0.79 -4.05 -6.95
N HIS A 117 0.01 -3.87 -7.99
CA HIS A 117 -0.30 -2.97 -9.09
C HIS A 117 -1.64 -3.34 -9.74
N ARG A 118 -1.84 -4.61 -10.11
CA ARG A 118 -3.08 -5.09 -10.71
C ARG A 118 -4.30 -4.76 -9.85
N ARG A 119 -4.21 -4.95 -8.54
CA ARG A 119 -5.30 -4.69 -7.60
C ARG A 119 -5.60 -3.21 -7.44
N ILE A 120 -4.56 -2.37 -7.33
CA ILE A 120 -4.72 -0.93 -7.10
C ILE A 120 -5.33 -0.21 -8.30
N VAL A 121 -4.93 -0.60 -9.53
CA VAL A 121 -5.43 0.02 -10.76
C VAL A 121 -6.74 -0.58 -11.25
N THR A 122 -7.29 -1.60 -10.59
CA THR A 122 -8.61 -2.16 -10.93
C THR A 122 -9.68 -1.07 -10.84
N GLY A 123 -10.38 -0.83 -11.94
CA GLY A 123 -11.38 0.23 -12.05
C GLY A 123 -10.84 1.62 -12.42
N ALA A 124 -9.52 1.74 -12.60
CA ALA A 124 -8.91 2.87 -13.30
C ALA A 124 -9.08 2.74 -14.82
N ASP A 125 -8.48 3.67 -15.56
CA ASP A 125 -8.51 3.66 -17.02
C ASP A 125 -7.52 2.63 -17.56
N ASP A 126 -8.01 1.54 -18.11
CA ASP A 126 -7.18 0.42 -18.57
C ASP A 126 -6.38 0.76 -19.83
N ASP A 127 -6.75 1.83 -20.55
CA ASP A 127 -6.09 2.23 -21.80
C ASP A 127 -4.67 2.77 -21.60
N HIS A 128 -4.35 3.27 -20.40
CA HIS A 128 -3.07 3.91 -20.10
C HIS A 128 -2.16 3.11 -19.18
N CYS A 129 -2.70 2.13 -18.48
CA CYS A 129 -1.95 1.33 -17.51
C CYS A 129 -2.45 -0.11 -17.50
N PRO A 130 -1.92 -0.98 -18.38
CA PRO A 130 -2.35 -2.38 -18.44
C PRO A 130 -2.09 -3.09 -17.11
N LEU A 131 -3.13 -3.77 -16.63
CA LEU A 131 -3.15 -4.44 -15.33
C LEU A 131 -2.01 -5.44 -15.17
N GLY A 132 -1.13 -5.20 -14.20
CA GLY A 132 -0.08 -6.14 -13.83
C GLY A 132 1.07 -6.26 -14.83
N ASN A 133 1.26 -5.27 -15.70
CA ASN A 133 2.41 -5.18 -16.59
C ASN A 133 3.27 -3.96 -16.22
N PHE A 134 4.57 -4.04 -16.51
CA PHE A 134 5.41 -2.85 -16.49
C PHE A 134 5.05 -1.94 -17.68
N ALA A 135 5.23 -0.64 -17.49
CA ALA A 135 5.20 0.29 -18.62
C ALA A 135 6.27 -0.13 -19.62
N ASP A 136 5.89 -0.24 -20.88
CA ASP A 136 6.84 -0.55 -21.96
C ASP A 136 7.85 0.61 -22.03
N GLU A 137 9.14 0.29 -22.23
CA GLU A 137 10.24 1.28 -22.31
C GLU A 137 10.08 2.32 -23.43
N THR A 138 9.07 2.16 -24.26
CA THR A 138 8.75 3.06 -25.38
C THR A 138 7.97 4.30 -25.03
N ARG A 139 7.68 4.56 -23.74
CA ARG A 139 7.05 5.82 -23.30
C ARG A 139 8.12 6.88 -22.97
N THR A 140 8.71 7.44 -23.99
CA THR A 140 9.41 8.74 -23.94
C THR A 140 8.40 9.86 -24.17
#